data_71bed5e57d22e766a83997f9213bc872
#
_entry.id   71bed5e57d22e766a83997f9213bc872
#
_cell.length_a   1.000
_cell.length_b   1.000
_cell.length_c   1.000
_cell.angle_alpha   90.00
_cell.angle_beta   90.00
_cell.angle_gamma   90.00
#
_symmetry.space_group_name_H-M   'P 1'
#
loop_
_entity.id
_entity.type
_entity.pdbx_description
1 polymer ?
#
loop_
_entity_poly.entity_id
_entity_poly.type
_entity_poly.pdbx_seq_one_letter_code
_entity_poly.pdbx_strand_id
1 'polypeptide(L)'
;MNRLVIQALLSLSLCTLAAAQTEHAASLADAPQSNAAEQRTHAINNARTICIHSETLYITVSTLERALMKQKNWDQLGLNIVGETRGADLQIDVDRLHFTHIHTYVLTDKSTGIVLAAGRIRALDGVIASDPIAEQIVKVLSTARPSPQAKTAVHGL
;
A
#
# COMPACT_ATOMS: atom_id res chain seq x y z
N MET A 1 -7.39 17.46 -60.11
CA MET A 1 -6.25 16.53 -60.11
C MET A 1 -5.10 17.17 -59.33
N ASN A 2 -5.00 17.03 -57.98
CA ASN A 2 -3.81 17.44 -57.19
C ASN A 2 -3.87 17.07 -55.71
N ARG A 3 -4.85 16.24 -55.31
CA ARG A 3 -4.93 15.78 -53.90
C ARG A 3 -4.33 14.39 -53.64
N LEU A 4 -4.05 13.61 -54.68
CA LEU A 4 -3.55 12.23 -54.57
C LEU A 4 -2.01 12.13 -54.51
N VAL A 5 -1.30 13.19 -54.94
CA VAL A 5 0.18 13.17 -54.97
C VAL A 5 0.81 13.57 -53.61
N ILE A 6 0.08 14.31 -52.76
CA ILE A 6 0.63 14.79 -51.50
C ILE A 6 0.56 13.71 -50.42
N GLN A 7 -0.35 12.73 -50.53
CA GLN A 7 -0.44 11.62 -49.53
C GLN A 7 0.64 10.54 -49.72
N ALA A 8 1.22 10.41 -50.90
CA ALA A 8 2.25 9.40 -51.16
C ALA A 8 3.65 9.77 -50.66
N LEU A 9 3.90 11.06 -50.40
CA LEU A 9 5.22 11.52 -49.91
C LEU A 9 5.35 11.60 -48.41
N LEU A 10 4.22 11.50 -47.64
CA LEU A 10 4.25 11.53 -46.18
C LEU A 10 4.42 10.15 -45.53
N SER A 11 4.27 9.07 -46.31
CA SER A 11 4.32 7.69 -45.75
C SER A 11 5.73 7.05 -45.82
N LEU A 12 6.72 7.70 -46.40
CA LEU A 12 8.06 7.10 -46.54
C LEU A 12 9.09 7.64 -45.54
N SER A 13 8.73 8.58 -44.68
CA SER A 13 9.68 9.20 -43.73
C SER A 13 9.59 8.69 -42.28
N LEU A 14 8.74 7.68 -41.96
CA LEU A 14 8.49 7.23 -40.62
C LEU A 14 9.13 5.88 -40.23
N CYS A 15 9.94 5.28 -41.10
CA CYS A 15 10.50 3.93 -40.86
C CYS A 15 11.95 3.86 -40.40
N THR A 16 12.66 4.97 -40.17
CA THR A 16 14.10 4.92 -39.85
C THR A 16 14.48 5.34 -38.43
N LEU A 17 13.52 5.52 -37.48
CA LEU A 17 13.84 5.90 -36.10
C LEU A 17 13.56 4.79 -35.03
N ALA A 18 13.31 3.56 -35.47
CA ALA A 18 12.91 2.48 -34.52
C ALA A 18 14.04 1.54 -34.12
N ALA A 19 15.28 1.74 -34.49
CA ALA A 19 16.37 0.77 -34.24
C ALA A 19 17.41 1.17 -33.17
N ALA A 20 17.27 2.31 -32.49
CA ALA A 20 18.29 2.79 -31.56
C ALA A 20 17.85 2.83 -30.06
N GLN A 21 16.69 2.30 -29.69
CA GLN A 21 16.21 2.38 -28.29
C GLN A 21 16.13 1.06 -27.54
N THR A 22 16.64 -0.03 -28.10
CA THR A 22 16.50 -1.36 -27.45
C THR A 22 17.63 -1.75 -26.50
N GLU A 23 18.72 -1.00 -26.40
CA GLU A 23 19.82 -1.36 -25.49
C GLU A 23 19.85 -0.64 -24.14
N HIS A 24 18.98 0.35 -23.89
CA HIS A 24 18.98 1.08 -22.62
C HIS A 24 17.85 0.67 -21.67
N ALA A 25 16.95 -0.22 -22.09
CA ALA A 25 15.81 -0.65 -21.26
C ALA A 25 16.11 -1.80 -20.29
N ALA A 26 17.23 -2.49 -20.46
CA ALA A 26 17.54 -3.68 -19.65
C ALA A 26 18.29 -3.38 -18.33
N SER A 27 18.80 -2.17 -18.12
CA SER A 27 19.61 -1.85 -16.93
C SER A 27 18.89 -1.02 -15.87
N LEU A 28 17.65 -0.57 -16.12
CA LEU A 28 16.90 0.27 -15.18
C LEU A 28 15.84 -0.48 -14.35
N ALA A 29 15.67 -1.80 -14.58
CA ALA A 29 14.60 -2.57 -13.93
C ALA A 29 14.98 -3.17 -12.56
N ASP A 30 16.25 -3.24 -12.17
CA ASP A 30 16.66 -4.02 -10.99
C ASP A 30 17.07 -3.20 -9.76
N ALA A 31 17.34 -1.90 -9.88
CA ALA A 31 17.85 -1.11 -8.75
C ALA A 31 16.79 -0.40 -7.86
N PRO A 32 15.59 0.02 -8.33
CA PRO A 32 14.66 0.76 -7.47
C PRO A 32 13.75 -0.11 -6.60
N GLN A 33 13.56 -1.40 -6.92
CA GLN A 33 12.61 -2.23 -6.18
C GLN A 33 13.15 -2.75 -4.84
N SER A 34 14.43 -3.05 -4.73
CA SER A 34 15.04 -3.49 -3.47
C SER A 34 15.01 -2.38 -2.42
N ASN A 35 15.35 -1.17 -2.81
CA ASN A 35 15.35 -0.02 -1.91
C ASN A 35 13.95 0.31 -1.37
N ALA A 36 12.92 0.17 -2.20
CA ALA A 36 11.55 0.44 -1.78
C ALA A 36 11.01 -0.60 -0.78
N ALA A 37 11.38 -1.87 -0.93
CA ALA A 37 10.99 -2.93 0.00
C ALA A 37 11.70 -2.76 1.36
N GLU A 38 12.97 -2.43 1.36
CA GLU A 38 13.75 -2.14 2.56
C GLU A 38 13.23 -0.92 3.31
N GLN A 39 12.91 0.16 2.59
CA GLN A 39 12.32 1.37 3.18
C GLN A 39 10.97 1.09 3.83
N ARG A 40 10.09 0.29 3.21
CA ARG A 40 8.82 -0.12 3.81
C ARG A 40 9.03 -0.92 5.09
N THR A 41 9.93 -1.90 5.07
CA THR A 41 10.25 -2.72 6.23
C THR A 41 10.81 -1.87 7.35
N HIS A 42 11.72 -0.94 7.05
CA HIS A 42 12.30 -0.01 8.00
C HIS A 42 11.23 0.90 8.64
N ALA A 43 10.35 1.48 7.83
CA ALA A 43 9.25 2.32 8.31
C ALA A 43 8.33 1.55 9.28
N ILE A 44 7.93 0.32 8.90
CA ILE A 44 7.09 -0.52 9.75
C ILE A 44 7.80 -0.88 11.05
N ASN A 45 9.07 -1.24 11.03
CA ASN A 45 9.82 -1.67 12.21
C ASN A 45 10.04 -0.55 13.23
N ASN A 46 10.15 0.68 12.78
CA ASN A 46 10.40 1.84 13.64
C ASN A 46 9.13 2.48 14.18
N ALA A 47 7.98 2.23 13.57
CA ALA A 47 6.71 2.80 14.00
C ALA A 47 6.33 2.35 15.41
N ARG A 48 5.76 3.22 16.21
CA ARG A 48 5.24 2.95 17.56
C ARG A 48 3.76 3.31 17.66
N THR A 49 3.32 4.20 16.82
CA THR A 49 1.97 4.75 16.86
C THR A 49 1.31 4.65 15.49
N ILE A 50 0.01 4.46 15.51
CA ILE A 50 -0.82 4.42 14.32
C ILE A 50 -2.09 5.19 14.55
N CYS A 51 -2.48 6.03 13.60
CA CYS A 51 -3.77 6.71 13.61
C CYS A 51 -4.67 6.19 12.48
N ILE A 52 -5.97 6.34 12.71
CA ILE A 52 -7.00 5.97 11.74
C ILE A 52 -7.71 7.24 11.31
N HIS A 53 -7.80 7.45 10.01
CA HIS A 53 -8.58 8.50 9.39
C HIS A 53 -9.63 7.87 8.47
N SER A 54 -10.87 8.27 8.63
CA SER A 54 -11.99 7.76 7.84
C SER A 54 -12.76 8.92 7.22
N GLU A 55 -12.83 8.94 5.90
CA GLU A 55 -13.63 9.90 5.14
C GLU A 55 -15.05 9.37 4.86
N THR A 56 -15.37 8.16 5.32
CA THR A 56 -16.66 7.53 5.11
C THR A 56 -17.48 7.43 6.39
N LEU A 57 -18.79 7.64 6.29
CA LEU A 57 -19.72 7.41 7.38
C LEU A 57 -19.97 5.93 7.68
N TYR A 58 -19.56 5.05 6.80
CA TYR A 58 -19.83 3.60 6.90
C TYR A 58 -18.82 2.85 7.77
N ILE A 59 -17.55 3.27 7.74
CA ILE A 59 -16.51 2.72 8.61
C ILE A 59 -16.06 3.84 9.54
N THR A 60 -16.51 3.78 10.78
CA THR A 60 -16.05 4.74 11.78
C THR A 60 -14.66 4.35 12.30
N VAL A 61 -13.91 5.34 12.77
CA VAL A 61 -12.60 5.14 13.41
C VAL A 61 -12.71 4.06 14.50
N SER A 62 -13.70 4.18 15.39
CA SER A 62 -13.91 3.24 16.50
C SER A 62 -14.24 1.81 16.05
N THR A 63 -14.90 1.65 14.90
CA THR A 63 -15.21 0.33 14.35
C THR A 63 -13.94 -0.36 13.84
N LEU A 64 -13.10 0.36 13.11
CA LEU A 64 -11.83 -0.18 12.61
C LEU A 64 -10.82 -0.40 13.74
N GLU A 65 -10.75 0.51 14.72
CA GLU A 65 -9.94 0.35 15.92
C GLU A 65 -10.26 -0.95 16.64
N ARG A 66 -11.55 -1.21 16.89
CA ARG A 66 -12.01 -2.47 17.52
C ARG A 66 -11.67 -3.69 16.65
N ALA A 67 -11.79 -3.58 15.33
CA ALA A 67 -11.45 -4.67 14.43
C ALA A 67 -9.95 -4.99 14.43
N LEU A 68 -9.07 -3.97 14.51
CA LEU A 68 -7.62 -4.14 14.66
C LEU A 68 -7.27 -4.82 15.98
N MET A 69 -7.82 -4.34 17.09
CA MET A 69 -7.56 -4.91 18.44
C MET A 69 -8.03 -6.36 18.59
N LYS A 70 -9.00 -6.81 17.80
CA LYS A 70 -9.44 -8.21 17.79
C LYS A 70 -8.47 -9.16 17.09
N GLN A 71 -7.55 -8.65 16.27
CA GLN A 71 -6.62 -9.50 15.51
C GLN A 71 -5.61 -10.15 16.45
N LYS A 72 -5.44 -11.47 16.32
CA LYS A 72 -4.59 -12.28 17.22
C LYS A 72 -3.16 -11.76 17.37
N ASN A 73 -2.62 -11.15 16.32
CA ASN A 73 -1.22 -10.70 16.30
C ASN A 73 -1.09 -9.20 16.61
N TRP A 74 -2.19 -8.51 16.91
CA TRP A 74 -2.15 -7.06 17.14
C TRP A 74 -1.23 -6.69 18.31
N ASP A 75 -1.38 -7.34 19.44
CA ASP A 75 -0.57 -7.05 20.64
C ASP A 75 0.93 -7.29 20.41
N GLN A 76 1.28 -8.23 19.52
CA GLN A 76 2.66 -8.55 19.19
C GLN A 76 3.32 -7.47 18.33
N LEU A 77 2.53 -6.64 17.66
CA LEU A 77 3.04 -5.52 16.86
C LEU A 77 3.60 -4.39 17.75
N GLY A 78 3.18 -4.27 18.99
CA GLY A 78 3.60 -3.22 19.90
C GLY A 78 3.27 -1.82 19.37
N LEU A 79 2.16 -1.69 18.63
CA LEU A 79 1.63 -0.43 18.10
C LEU A 79 0.54 0.11 19.03
N ASN A 80 0.60 1.41 19.30
CA ASN A 80 -0.46 2.13 20.01
C ASN A 80 -1.33 2.88 19.01
N ILE A 81 -2.66 2.70 19.10
CA ILE A 81 -3.59 3.50 18.33
C ILE A 81 -3.72 4.85 19.01
N VAL A 82 -3.55 5.93 18.24
CA VAL A 82 -3.68 7.31 18.73
C VAL A 82 -4.79 8.03 17.97
N GLY A 83 -5.58 8.82 18.70
CA GLY A 83 -6.73 9.52 18.12
C GLY A 83 -6.36 10.70 17.23
N GLU A 84 -5.15 11.25 17.39
CA GLU A 84 -4.70 12.41 16.62
C GLU A 84 -3.74 12.00 15.52
N THR A 85 -3.95 12.58 14.33
CA THR A 85 -3.05 12.40 13.20
C THR A 85 -1.67 13.03 13.45
N ARG A 86 -1.61 14.07 14.30
CA ARG A 86 -0.36 14.75 14.63
C ARG A 86 0.42 13.89 15.62
N GLY A 87 1.61 13.43 15.22
CA GLY A 87 2.48 12.59 16.05
C GLY A 87 2.29 11.08 15.88
N ALA A 88 1.42 10.64 14.98
CA ALA A 88 1.36 9.25 14.57
C ALA A 88 2.49 8.93 13.58
N ASP A 89 3.11 7.75 13.72
CA ASP A 89 4.12 7.26 12.78
C ASP A 89 3.47 6.72 11.52
N LEU A 90 2.39 5.97 11.68
CA LEU A 90 1.61 5.38 10.59
C LEU A 90 0.20 5.98 10.55
N GLN A 91 -0.37 6.04 9.35
CA GLN A 91 -1.76 6.44 9.13
C GLN A 91 -2.49 5.41 8.27
N ILE A 92 -3.68 5.03 8.72
CA ILE A 92 -4.65 4.27 7.92
C ILE A 92 -5.70 5.25 7.44
N ASP A 93 -5.78 5.43 6.13
CA ASP A 93 -6.88 6.17 5.49
C ASP A 93 -7.88 5.16 4.95
N VAL A 94 -9.15 5.35 5.27
CA VAL A 94 -10.24 4.50 4.81
C VAL A 94 -11.28 5.33 4.11
N ASP A 95 -11.67 4.89 2.92
CA ASP A 95 -12.68 5.54 2.10
C ASP A 95 -13.62 4.50 1.47
N ARG A 96 -14.70 4.97 0.89
CA ARG A 96 -15.66 4.20 0.11
C ARG A 96 -15.85 4.81 -1.27
N LEU A 97 -15.69 4.00 -2.30
CA LEU A 97 -15.97 4.45 -3.65
C LEU A 97 -17.47 4.79 -3.77
N HIS A 98 -17.74 6.03 -4.20
CA HIS A 98 -19.08 6.56 -4.34
C HIS A 98 -19.98 5.62 -5.16
N PHE A 99 -21.23 5.45 -4.70
CA PHE A 99 -22.23 4.61 -5.34
C PHE A 99 -21.86 3.12 -5.48
N THR A 100 -20.91 2.63 -4.68
CA THR A 100 -20.51 1.22 -4.69
C THR A 100 -20.50 0.62 -3.29
N HIS A 101 -20.32 -0.69 -3.21
CA HIS A 101 -20.06 -1.44 -1.97
C HIS A 101 -18.56 -1.77 -1.83
N ILE A 102 -17.69 -0.91 -2.37
CA ILE A 102 -16.24 -1.09 -2.35
C ILE A 102 -15.66 -0.10 -1.36
N HIS A 103 -15.04 -0.62 -0.32
CA HIS A 103 -14.25 0.11 0.65
C HIS A 103 -12.77 -0.01 0.29
N THR A 104 -12.03 1.09 0.38
CA THR A 104 -10.61 1.14 0.12
C THR A 104 -9.87 1.52 1.39
N TYR A 105 -8.65 1.04 1.53
CA TYR A 105 -7.75 1.50 2.58
C TYR A 105 -6.35 1.73 2.05
N VAL A 106 -5.65 2.65 2.67
CA VAL A 106 -4.24 2.94 2.42
C VAL A 106 -3.54 3.06 3.77
N LEU A 107 -2.44 2.33 3.94
CA LEU A 107 -1.55 2.47 5.09
C LEU A 107 -0.30 3.21 4.65
N THR A 108 0.00 4.32 5.29
CA THR A 108 1.09 5.23 4.91
C THR A 108 2.02 5.48 6.09
N ASP A 109 3.32 5.52 5.85
CA ASP A 109 4.28 6.11 6.78
C ASP A 109 4.19 7.64 6.72
N LYS A 110 3.86 8.26 7.82
CA LYS A 110 3.63 9.71 7.86
C LYS A 110 4.90 10.53 7.71
N SER A 111 6.04 9.99 8.07
CA SER A 111 7.31 10.71 8.00
C SER A 111 7.81 10.86 6.57
N THR A 112 7.62 9.84 5.75
CA THR A 112 8.13 9.77 4.37
C THR A 112 7.04 9.88 3.32
N GLY A 113 5.76 9.67 3.69
CA GLY A 113 4.65 9.57 2.75
C GLY A 113 4.63 8.26 1.95
N ILE A 114 5.46 7.28 2.30
CA ILE A 114 5.52 6.01 1.59
C ILE A 114 4.28 5.18 1.90
N VAL A 115 3.62 4.71 0.85
CA VAL A 115 2.51 3.75 0.97
C VAL A 115 3.08 2.37 1.29
N LEU A 116 2.72 1.87 2.47
CA LEU A 116 3.15 0.56 2.99
C LEU A 116 2.23 -0.56 2.53
N ALA A 117 0.93 -0.29 2.51
CA ALA A 117 -0.10 -1.20 2.01
C ALA A 117 -1.29 -0.43 1.48
N ALA A 118 -1.98 -1.02 0.53
CA ALA A 118 -3.27 -0.53 0.06
C ALA A 118 -4.13 -1.70 -0.39
N GLY A 119 -5.44 -1.57 -0.27
CA GLY A 119 -6.34 -2.63 -0.69
C GLY A 119 -7.77 -2.15 -0.84
N ARG A 120 -8.63 -3.07 -1.28
CA ARG A 120 -10.05 -2.83 -1.42
C ARG A 120 -10.84 -4.05 -0.98
N ILE A 121 -11.95 -3.81 -0.31
CA ILE A 121 -12.86 -4.83 0.18
C ILE A 121 -14.26 -4.53 -0.37
N ARG A 122 -14.95 -5.56 -0.85
CA ARG A 122 -16.36 -5.45 -1.21
C ARG A 122 -17.20 -5.94 -0.05
N ALA A 123 -17.96 -5.03 0.56
CA ALA A 123 -18.88 -5.35 1.65
C ALA A 123 -20.11 -4.44 1.59
N LEU A 124 -21.26 -4.98 1.97
CA LEU A 124 -22.52 -4.23 1.96
C LEU A 124 -22.49 -3.08 2.97
N ASP A 125 -21.77 -3.28 4.08
CA ASP A 125 -21.69 -2.32 5.16
C ASP A 125 -20.27 -2.21 5.70
N GLY A 126 -19.97 -1.10 6.38
CA GLY A 126 -18.64 -0.80 6.88
C GLY A 126 -18.22 -1.65 8.06
N VAL A 127 -19.16 -2.14 8.87
CA VAL A 127 -18.86 -3.03 9.99
C VAL A 127 -18.31 -4.35 9.44
N ILE A 128 -18.96 -4.91 8.40
CA ILE A 128 -18.50 -6.12 7.72
C ILE A 128 -17.16 -5.90 7.01
N ALA A 129 -16.92 -4.68 6.47
CA ALA A 129 -15.66 -4.36 5.81
C ALA A 129 -14.49 -4.20 6.78
N SER A 130 -14.75 -3.80 8.02
CA SER A 130 -13.69 -3.46 8.98
C SER A 130 -12.82 -4.65 9.38
N ASP A 131 -13.40 -5.83 9.60
CA ASP A 131 -12.66 -7.02 9.99
C ASP A 131 -11.65 -7.47 8.90
N PRO A 132 -12.03 -7.64 7.61
CA PRO A 132 -11.06 -8.00 6.58
C PRO A 132 -10.04 -6.89 6.26
N ILE A 133 -10.38 -5.61 6.43
CA ILE A 133 -9.41 -4.52 6.35
C ILE A 133 -8.37 -4.66 7.45
N ALA A 134 -8.81 -4.84 8.68
CA ALA A 134 -7.93 -5.03 9.85
C ALA A 134 -7.02 -6.25 9.67
N GLU A 135 -7.56 -7.38 9.19
CA GLU A 135 -6.79 -8.59 8.91
C GLU A 135 -5.67 -8.33 7.89
N GLN A 136 -5.99 -7.68 6.77
CA GLN A 136 -4.99 -7.37 5.73
C GLN A 136 -3.89 -6.45 6.26
N ILE A 137 -4.25 -5.40 7.01
CA ILE A 137 -3.30 -4.47 7.62
C ILE A 137 -2.37 -5.21 8.60
N VAL A 138 -2.94 -5.99 9.54
CA VAL A 138 -2.17 -6.74 10.53
C VAL A 138 -1.27 -7.77 9.86
N LYS A 139 -1.72 -8.43 8.80
CA LYS A 139 -0.90 -9.35 8.00
C LYS A 139 0.34 -8.66 7.41
N VAL A 140 0.18 -7.48 6.80
CA VAL A 140 1.30 -6.71 6.23
C VAL A 140 2.28 -6.31 7.34
N LEU A 141 1.77 -5.76 8.44
CA LEU A 141 2.59 -5.34 9.57
C LEU A 141 3.33 -6.51 10.22
N SER A 142 2.67 -7.66 10.41
CA SER A 142 3.27 -8.87 11.00
C SER A 142 4.34 -9.50 10.09
N THR A 143 4.17 -9.40 8.77
CA THR A 143 5.17 -9.92 7.81
C THR A 143 6.46 -9.12 7.89
N ALA A 144 6.37 -7.80 8.06
CA ALA A 144 7.52 -6.93 8.17
C ALA A 144 8.16 -6.95 9.59
N ARG A 145 7.36 -7.25 10.62
CA ARG A 145 7.79 -7.41 12.02
C ARG A 145 7.68 -8.87 12.46
N PRO A 146 8.66 -9.71 12.14
CA PRO A 146 8.65 -11.09 12.64
C PRO A 146 8.71 -11.05 14.18
N SER A 147 7.77 -11.78 14.79
CA SER A 147 7.65 -11.88 16.25
C SER A 147 8.98 -12.28 16.87
N PRO A 148 9.42 -11.68 17.98
CA PRO A 148 10.67 -12.01 18.66
C PRO A 148 10.75 -13.49 19.11
N GLN A 149 9.63 -14.20 19.19
CA GLN A 149 9.60 -15.62 19.55
C GLN A 149 10.18 -16.56 18.48
N ALA A 150 10.28 -16.14 17.23
CA ALA A 150 10.85 -16.98 16.16
C ALA A 150 12.40 -17.07 16.23
N LYS A 151 13.06 -16.18 16.97
CA LYS A 151 14.54 -16.17 17.10
C LYS A 151 15.10 -17.18 18.09
N THR A 152 14.30 -17.68 19.02
CA THR A 152 14.78 -18.57 20.10
C THR A 152 14.80 -20.03 19.71
N ALA A 153 14.14 -20.43 18.60
CA ALA A 153 14.02 -21.83 18.20
C ALA A 153 15.22 -22.36 17.37
N VAL A 154 16.17 -21.51 16.96
CA VAL A 154 17.27 -21.92 16.07
C VAL A 154 18.61 -22.17 16.82
N HIS A 155 18.68 -21.94 18.13
CA HIS A 155 19.92 -22.11 18.91
C HIS A 155 19.92 -23.31 19.87
N GLY A 156 19.13 -24.34 19.57
CA GLY A 156 19.06 -25.56 20.40
C GLY A 156 19.18 -26.85 19.55
N LEU A 157 20.28 -27.02 18.81
CA LEU A 157 20.74 -28.32 18.28
C LEU A 157 22.25 -28.34 18.25
#